data_2cf30f94307a57eb4331fe2a46d7e6cd
#
_entry.id   2cf30f94307a57eb4331fe2a46d7e6cd
#
_cell.length_a   1.000
_cell.length_b   1.000
_cell.length_c   1.000
_cell.angle_alpha   90.00
_cell.angle_beta   90.00
_cell.angle_gamma   90.00
#
_symmetry.space_group_name_H-M   'P 1'
#
loop_
_entity.id
_entity.type
_entity.pdbx_description
1 polymer ?
#
loop_
_entity_poly.entity_id
_entity_poly.type
_entity_poly.pdbx_seq_one_letter_code
_entity_poly.pdbx_strand_id
1 'polypeptide(L)'
;QEKYKAFANTALFFIMPILTIQMVEVFNENYIWWFSVPTFLANYMIYLVFYLFFYLITGRYHMVGLIVNISLYVWSLLNYFIELFRGSPFVPLDILTFKTGLSVSDGYTYELSWKLILGSIMFFLIYLVNKKSVNIKPKKLKFKLFAKLAPAAYIAVVVISLFFTDHAANLGYKPDFWDQARGYHRTGSFFNFCLNTKYLIIRKPSDYDPNNVSDYVAKTLKDADVDPDSDTSTNLLTGKNDYIANADGTKPNIICIMNESLADLGALGNLETNEDYMPFIHSLTENTIKGYLSMPVFGAGTSNSEFEFLSGDSISFLPTGCNVYQSYVKDTVPSLVSTLGSLGYSETAFHPYYGEGWNRRNVYPLLGFENYISIEDFVDQDILDTYKQNNDVTEYESLLNQRYPDRHMLLRRFVSDSYDYSMVENMYENRDTSKPFFLFNVTMQN
;
A
#
# COMPACT_ATOMS: atom_id res chain seq x y z
N GLN A 1 -9.06 -50.54 -17.24
CA GLN A 1 -9.40 -49.91 -15.96
C GLN A 1 -8.26 -49.14 -15.30
N GLU A 2 -7.02 -49.70 -15.21
CA GLU A 2 -5.87 -48.99 -14.58
C GLU A 2 -5.46 -47.75 -15.34
N LYS A 3 -5.43 -47.76 -16.68
CA LYS A 3 -5.09 -46.55 -17.50
C LYS A 3 -6.14 -45.42 -17.29
N TYR A 4 -7.41 -45.78 -17.18
CA TYR A 4 -8.49 -44.82 -16.92
C TYR A 4 -8.37 -44.20 -15.54
N LYS A 5 -8.09 -45.00 -14.52
CA LYS A 5 -7.86 -44.52 -13.14
C LYS A 5 -6.61 -43.60 -13.12
N ALA A 6 -5.57 -43.95 -13.83
CA ALA A 6 -4.36 -43.14 -13.97
C ALA A 6 -4.67 -41.77 -14.59
N PHE A 7 -5.38 -41.75 -15.71
CA PHE A 7 -5.79 -40.54 -16.39
C PHE A 7 -6.68 -39.65 -15.50
N ALA A 8 -7.72 -40.24 -14.89
CA ALA A 8 -8.62 -39.51 -14.03
C ALA A 8 -7.92 -38.86 -12.82
N ASN A 9 -6.96 -39.56 -12.20
CA ASN A 9 -6.19 -39.00 -11.08
C ASN A 9 -5.24 -37.89 -11.51
N THR A 10 -4.61 -38.02 -12.69
CA THR A 10 -3.76 -36.95 -13.23
C THR A 10 -4.60 -35.74 -13.61
N ALA A 11 -5.75 -35.93 -14.25
CA ALA A 11 -6.69 -34.86 -14.55
C ALA A 11 -7.18 -34.17 -13.26
N LEU A 12 -7.54 -34.94 -12.23
CA LEU A 12 -7.92 -34.39 -10.94
C LEU A 12 -6.82 -33.52 -10.32
N PHE A 13 -5.56 -33.95 -10.38
CA PHE A 13 -4.41 -33.17 -9.89
C PHE A 13 -4.33 -31.79 -10.53
N PHE A 14 -4.58 -31.69 -11.85
CA PHE A 14 -4.56 -30.41 -12.56
C PHE A 14 -5.88 -29.60 -12.40
N ILE A 15 -6.98 -30.21 -11.99
CA ILE A 15 -8.24 -29.52 -11.68
C ILE A 15 -8.21 -28.93 -10.27
N MET A 16 -7.53 -29.58 -9.33
CA MET A 16 -7.48 -29.16 -7.93
C MET A 16 -7.05 -27.68 -7.73
N PRO A 17 -6.03 -27.12 -8.44
CA PRO A 17 -5.71 -25.72 -8.33
C PRO A 17 -6.90 -24.79 -8.60
N ILE A 18 -7.77 -25.13 -9.57
CA ILE A 18 -8.95 -24.31 -9.92
C ILE A 18 -9.94 -24.27 -8.75
N LEU A 19 -10.20 -25.42 -8.12
CA LEU A 19 -11.08 -25.49 -6.94
C LEU A 19 -10.49 -24.72 -5.76
N THR A 20 -9.16 -24.76 -5.60
CA THR A 20 -8.44 -24.05 -4.55
C THR A 20 -8.46 -22.55 -4.78
N ILE A 21 -8.31 -22.06 -6.03
CA ILE A 21 -8.47 -20.64 -6.37
C ILE A 21 -9.85 -20.17 -5.91
N GLN A 22 -10.92 -20.87 -6.30
CA GLN A 22 -12.28 -20.46 -5.93
C GLN A 22 -12.50 -20.47 -4.40
N MET A 23 -11.93 -21.44 -3.67
CA MET A 23 -11.99 -21.48 -2.21
C MET A 23 -11.34 -20.23 -1.60
N VAL A 24 -10.16 -19.85 -2.06
CA VAL A 24 -9.43 -18.67 -1.58
C VAL A 24 -10.18 -17.38 -1.89
N GLU A 25 -10.66 -17.24 -3.12
CA GLU A 25 -11.30 -16.01 -3.59
C GLU A 25 -12.67 -15.73 -2.93
N VAL A 26 -13.38 -16.77 -2.46
CA VAL A 26 -14.66 -16.61 -1.75
C VAL A 26 -14.51 -15.77 -0.49
N PHE A 27 -13.36 -15.84 0.21
CA PHE A 27 -13.12 -15.03 1.41
C PHE A 27 -13.09 -13.52 1.11
N ASN A 28 -12.77 -13.14 -0.13
CA ASN A 28 -12.74 -11.75 -0.61
C ASN A 28 -13.93 -11.39 -1.49
N GLU A 29 -15.04 -12.16 -1.41
CA GLU A 29 -16.22 -11.98 -2.29
C GLU A 29 -15.88 -11.98 -3.78
N ASN A 30 -14.81 -12.64 -4.15
CA ASN A 30 -14.35 -12.73 -5.51
C ASN A 30 -14.67 -14.11 -6.10
N TYR A 31 -14.86 -14.17 -7.41
CA TYR A 31 -15.22 -15.42 -8.06
C TYR A 31 -14.45 -15.58 -9.36
N ILE A 32 -13.98 -16.80 -9.64
CA ILE A 32 -13.15 -17.09 -10.81
C ILE A 32 -13.80 -16.71 -12.15
N TRP A 33 -15.13 -16.70 -12.23
CA TRP A 33 -15.86 -16.29 -13.44
C TRP A 33 -15.89 -14.77 -13.66
N TRP A 34 -15.45 -13.96 -12.71
CA TRP A 34 -15.24 -12.53 -12.87
C TRP A 34 -13.84 -12.22 -13.42
N PHE A 35 -12.92 -13.16 -13.33
CA PHE A 35 -11.58 -12.99 -13.87
C PHE A 35 -11.58 -12.96 -15.39
N SER A 36 -10.79 -12.08 -15.97
CA SER A 36 -10.41 -12.21 -17.38
C SER A 36 -9.65 -13.52 -17.60
N VAL A 37 -9.70 -14.07 -18.80
CA VAL A 37 -8.97 -15.30 -19.13
C VAL A 37 -7.47 -15.19 -18.80
N PRO A 38 -6.75 -14.09 -19.13
CA PRO A 38 -5.36 -13.93 -18.73
C PRO A 38 -5.17 -13.93 -17.19
N THR A 39 -6.06 -13.25 -16.44
CA THR A 39 -5.99 -13.22 -14.98
C THR A 39 -6.23 -14.60 -14.36
N PHE A 40 -7.22 -15.34 -14.87
CA PHE A 40 -7.44 -16.72 -14.44
C PHE A 40 -6.21 -17.60 -14.70
N LEU A 41 -5.61 -17.51 -15.88
CA LEU A 41 -4.41 -18.28 -16.23
C LEU A 41 -3.22 -17.90 -15.34
N ALA A 42 -3.02 -16.61 -15.05
CA ALA A 42 -1.94 -16.16 -14.16
C ALA A 42 -2.12 -16.74 -12.74
N ASN A 43 -3.32 -16.69 -12.19
CA ASN A 43 -3.64 -17.34 -10.92
C ASN A 43 -3.37 -18.84 -10.98
N TYR A 44 -3.92 -19.52 -11.98
CA TYR A 44 -3.73 -20.96 -12.16
C TYR A 44 -2.25 -21.35 -12.19
N MET A 45 -1.41 -20.58 -12.90
CA MET A 45 0.04 -20.81 -12.99
C MET A 45 0.70 -20.75 -11.60
N ILE A 46 0.33 -19.80 -10.75
CA ILE A 46 0.90 -19.66 -9.40
C ILE A 46 0.43 -20.80 -8.49
N TYR A 47 -0.87 -21.10 -8.47
CA TYR A 47 -1.34 -22.23 -7.67
C TYR A 47 -0.71 -23.55 -8.12
N LEU A 48 -0.55 -23.74 -9.41
CA LEU A 48 0.12 -24.92 -9.95
C LEU A 48 1.59 -25.03 -9.50
N VAL A 49 2.30 -23.90 -9.34
CA VAL A 49 3.66 -23.89 -8.73
C VAL A 49 3.64 -24.54 -7.36
N PHE A 50 2.71 -24.18 -6.49
CA PHE A 50 2.60 -24.78 -5.15
C PHE A 50 2.27 -26.27 -5.22
N TYR A 51 1.32 -26.68 -6.06
CA TYR A 51 0.99 -28.10 -6.27
C TYR A 51 2.20 -28.90 -6.77
N LEU A 52 2.93 -28.39 -7.73
CA LEU A 52 4.11 -29.06 -8.29
C LEU A 52 5.30 -29.07 -7.31
N PHE A 53 5.50 -27.99 -6.56
CA PHE A 53 6.53 -27.93 -5.52
C PHE A 53 6.34 -29.01 -4.47
N PHE A 54 5.15 -29.12 -3.87
CA PHE A 54 4.87 -30.15 -2.90
C PHE A 54 4.81 -31.58 -3.54
N TYR A 55 4.51 -31.68 -4.83
CA TYR A 55 4.63 -32.93 -5.54
C TYR A 55 6.09 -33.39 -5.66
N LEU A 56 7.02 -32.49 -5.92
CA LEU A 56 8.45 -32.84 -5.94
C LEU A 56 8.95 -33.36 -4.60
N ILE A 57 8.41 -32.85 -3.50
CA ILE A 57 8.77 -33.25 -2.13
C ILE A 57 8.11 -34.60 -1.75
N THR A 58 6.81 -34.70 -1.94
CA THR A 58 6.03 -35.83 -1.39
C THR A 58 5.89 -36.99 -2.38
N GLY A 59 5.89 -36.72 -3.68
CA GLY A 59 5.60 -37.67 -4.75
C GLY A 59 4.18 -38.28 -4.68
N ARG A 60 3.25 -37.67 -3.92
CA ARG A 60 1.93 -38.23 -3.62
C ARG A 60 0.82 -37.20 -3.83
N TYR A 61 -0.06 -37.40 -4.82
CA TYR A 61 -1.10 -36.45 -5.20
C TYR A 61 -2.02 -36.04 -4.03
N HIS A 62 -2.50 -37.02 -3.25
CA HIS A 62 -3.40 -36.71 -2.14
C HIS A 62 -2.71 -35.89 -1.02
N MET A 63 -1.43 -36.15 -0.75
CA MET A 63 -0.66 -35.39 0.24
C MET A 63 -0.44 -33.96 -0.24
N VAL A 64 -0.16 -33.77 -1.53
CA VAL A 64 -0.05 -32.44 -2.14
C VAL A 64 -1.34 -31.65 -1.97
N GLY A 65 -2.45 -32.23 -2.39
CA GLY A 65 -3.75 -31.59 -2.25
C GLY A 65 -4.09 -31.26 -0.79
N LEU A 66 -3.74 -32.13 0.16
CA LEU A 66 -3.96 -31.87 1.58
C LEU A 66 -3.12 -30.69 2.07
N ILE A 67 -1.80 -30.74 1.83
CA ILE A 67 -0.88 -29.71 2.31
C ILE A 67 -1.23 -28.34 1.70
N VAL A 68 -1.38 -28.25 0.37
CA VAL A 68 -1.65 -26.99 -0.31
C VAL A 68 -2.99 -26.41 0.12
N ASN A 69 -4.04 -27.23 0.19
CA ASN A 69 -5.37 -26.72 0.57
C ASN A 69 -5.42 -26.26 2.04
N ILE A 70 -4.78 -26.99 2.97
CA ILE A 70 -4.70 -26.53 4.37
C ILE A 70 -3.92 -25.23 4.45
N SER A 71 -2.75 -25.14 3.79
CA SER A 71 -1.92 -23.94 3.84
C SER A 71 -2.66 -22.73 3.27
N LEU A 72 -3.32 -22.86 2.13
CA LEU A 72 -4.07 -21.76 1.50
C LEU A 72 -5.37 -21.43 2.22
N TYR A 73 -6.03 -22.39 2.84
CA TYR A 73 -7.16 -22.12 3.72
C TYR A 73 -6.77 -21.31 4.95
N VAL A 74 -5.68 -21.69 5.63
CA VAL A 74 -5.13 -20.93 6.77
C VAL A 74 -4.72 -19.52 6.32
N TRP A 75 -4.05 -19.40 5.16
CA TRP A 75 -3.71 -18.11 4.59
C TRP A 75 -4.96 -17.25 4.32
N SER A 76 -6.02 -17.84 3.77
CA SER A 76 -7.29 -17.13 3.50
C SER A 76 -7.96 -16.65 4.79
N LEU A 77 -7.92 -17.44 5.85
CA LEU A 77 -8.41 -17.01 7.17
C LEU A 77 -7.60 -15.83 7.71
N LEU A 78 -6.27 -15.92 7.64
CA LEU A 78 -5.39 -14.82 8.06
C LEU A 78 -5.67 -13.55 7.26
N ASN A 79 -5.74 -13.65 5.93
CA ASN A 79 -6.05 -12.50 5.08
C ASN A 79 -7.42 -11.89 5.42
N TYR A 80 -8.45 -12.73 5.55
CA TYR A 80 -9.80 -12.30 5.88
C TYR A 80 -9.86 -11.50 7.19
N PHE A 81 -9.28 -12.04 8.28
CA PHE A 81 -9.31 -11.37 9.57
C PHE A 81 -8.44 -10.11 9.60
N ILE A 82 -7.27 -10.14 8.98
CA ILE A 82 -6.40 -8.97 8.91
C ILE A 82 -7.08 -7.85 8.11
N GLU A 83 -7.71 -8.17 6.99
CA GLU A 83 -8.44 -7.19 6.19
C GLU A 83 -9.67 -6.64 6.93
N LEU A 84 -10.40 -7.51 7.66
CA LEU A 84 -11.53 -7.09 8.49
C LEU A 84 -11.11 -6.09 9.59
N PHE A 85 -9.94 -6.29 10.21
CA PHE A 85 -9.48 -5.47 11.33
C PHE A 85 -8.72 -4.22 10.90
N ARG A 86 -7.98 -4.30 9.81
CA ARG A 86 -7.05 -3.26 9.38
C ARG A 86 -7.55 -2.45 8.17
N GLY A 87 -8.57 -2.95 7.46
CA GLY A 87 -9.02 -2.36 6.19
C GLY A 87 -8.07 -2.62 5.01
N SER A 88 -6.98 -3.37 5.21
CA SER A 88 -6.03 -3.73 4.16
C SER A 88 -5.61 -5.20 4.25
N PRO A 89 -5.38 -5.90 3.11
CA PRO A 89 -5.12 -7.33 3.10
C PRO A 89 -3.75 -7.69 3.71
N PHE A 90 -3.60 -8.99 3.99
CA PHE A 90 -2.37 -9.59 4.47
C PHE A 90 -1.29 -9.55 3.38
N VAL A 91 -0.21 -8.82 3.59
CA VAL A 91 0.93 -8.72 2.68
C VAL A 91 2.14 -9.52 3.20
N PRO A 92 3.09 -9.92 2.32
CA PRO A 92 4.24 -10.73 2.72
C PRO A 92 5.09 -10.13 3.85
N LEU A 93 5.17 -8.80 3.93
CA LEU A 93 5.91 -8.11 4.98
C LEU A 93 5.30 -8.34 6.37
N ASP A 94 3.99 -8.54 6.47
CA ASP A 94 3.31 -8.81 7.74
C ASP A 94 3.79 -10.12 8.39
N ILE A 95 4.36 -11.05 7.61
CA ILE A 95 4.98 -12.27 8.14
C ILE A 95 6.16 -11.92 9.06
N LEU A 96 6.91 -10.88 8.73
CA LEU A 96 8.08 -10.44 9.51
C LEU A 96 7.68 -9.73 10.81
N THR A 97 6.49 -9.12 10.83
CA THR A 97 5.95 -8.35 11.97
C THR A 97 4.84 -9.09 12.72
N PHE A 98 4.62 -10.37 12.44
CA PHE A 98 3.52 -11.17 12.97
C PHE A 98 3.41 -11.18 14.50
N LYS A 99 4.55 -11.12 15.21
CA LYS A 99 4.56 -11.07 16.69
C LYS A 99 3.90 -9.81 17.24
N THR A 100 4.09 -8.67 16.57
CA THR A 100 3.48 -7.39 16.97
C THR A 100 1.97 -7.40 16.70
N GLY A 101 1.54 -8.00 15.57
CA GLY A 101 0.12 -8.14 15.24
C GLY A 101 -0.67 -8.99 16.23
N LEU A 102 -0.08 -10.05 16.79
CA LEU A 102 -0.73 -10.91 17.78
C LEU A 102 -1.01 -10.19 19.11
N SER A 103 -0.17 -9.24 19.51
CA SER A 103 -0.35 -8.51 20.78
C SER A 103 -1.55 -7.54 20.78
N VAL A 104 -2.10 -7.22 19.62
CA VAL A 104 -3.23 -6.29 19.45
C VAL A 104 -4.56 -7.02 19.23
N SER A 105 -4.52 -8.33 19.04
CA SER A 105 -5.70 -9.14 18.66
C SER A 105 -6.76 -9.31 19.75
N ASP A 106 -6.42 -9.06 21.02
CA ASP A 106 -7.32 -9.30 22.16
C ASP A 106 -8.51 -8.34 22.28
N GLY A 107 -8.53 -7.27 21.50
CA GLY A 107 -9.58 -6.24 21.50
C GLY A 107 -10.66 -6.39 20.42
N TYR A 108 -10.58 -7.42 19.56
CA TYR A 108 -11.46 -7.52 18.40
C TYR A 108 -12.62 -8.50 18.59
N THR A 109 -13.80 -8.11 18.12
CA THR A 109 -14.99 -9.00 18.06
C THR A 109 -14.99 -9.78 16.76
N TYR A 110 -15.03 -11.11 16.89
CA TYR A 110 -15.05 -12.01 15.74
C TYR A 110 -16.49 -12.29 15.31
N GLU A 111 -16.90 -11.74 14.17
CA GLU A 111 -18.22 -12.03 13.62
C GLU A 111 -18.18 -13.16 12.60
N LEU A 112 -19.18 -14.06 12.67
CA LEU A 112 -19.30 -15.18 11.74
C LEU A 112 -19.97 -14.70 10.46
N SER A 113 -19.18 -14.51 9.40
CA SER A 113 -19.73 -14.11 8.10
C SER A 113 -20.08 -15.31 7.21
N TRP A 114 -20.96 -15.08 6.24
CA TRP A 114 -21.28 -16.09 5.22
C TRP A 114 -20.05 -16.52 4.40
N LYS A 115 -19.04 -15.62 4.23
CA LYS A 115 -17.76 -15.90 3.55
C LYS A 115 -16.97 -16.99 4.25
N LEU A 116 -16.83 -16.86 5.58
CA LEU A 116 -16.20 -17.87 6.42
C LEU A 116 -16.88 -19.23 6.31
N ILE A 117 -18.22 -19.24 6.36
CA ILE A 117 -19.01 -20.47 6.27
C ILE A 117 -18.83 -21.12 4.90
N LEU A 118 -19.00 -20.35 3.82
CA LEU A 118 -18.90 -20.87 2.45
C LEU A 118 -17.48 -21.33 2.12
N GLY A 119 -16.47 -20.55 2.47
CA GLY A 119 -15.05 -20.92 2.29
C GLY A 119 -14.69 -22.21 3.03
N SER A 120 -15.19 -22.37 4.27
CA SER A 120 -14.98 -23.60 5.07
C SER A 120 -15.70 -24.82 4.47
N ILE A 121 -16.93 -24.64 3.96
CA ILE A 121 -17.65 -25.70 3.25
C ILE A 121 -16.86 -26.10 1.99
N MET A 122 -16.37 -25.15 1.21
CA MET A 122 -15.57 -25.43 0.01
C MET A 122 -14.28 -26.17 0.37
N PHE A 123 -13.56 -25.75 1.42
CA PHE A 123 -12.39 -26.47 1.92
C PHE A 123 -12.71 -27.93 2.23
N PHE A 124 -13.80 -28.16 2.95
CA PHE A 124 -14.22 -29.53 3.30
C PHE A 124 -14.58 -30.36 2.06
N LEU A 125 -15.30 -29.80 1.09
CA LEU A 125 -15.61 -30.49 -0.17
C LEU A 125 -14.35 -30.83 -0.97
N ILE A 126 -13.40 -29.91 -1.07
CA ILE A 126 -12.11 -30.14 -1.72
C ILE A 126 -11.34 -31.25 -1.00
N TYR A 127 -11.34 -31.26 0.33
CA TYR A 127 -10.75 -32.33 1.13
C TYR A 127 -11.37 -33.70 0.79
N LEU A 128 -12.70 -33.81 0.69
CA LEU A 128 -13.38 -35.04 0.32
C LEU A 128 -13.03 -35.51 -1.10
N VAL A 129 -12.92 -34.58 -2.05
CA VAL A 129 -12.49 -34.88 -3.43
C VAL A 129 -11.05 -35.37 -3.43
N ASN A 130 -10.16 -34.68 -2.70
CA ASN A 130 -8.75 -35.02 -2.61
C ASN A 130 -8.51 -36.40 -1.98
N LYS A 131 -9.31 -36.79 -0.99
CA LYS A 131 -9.24 -38.11 -0.35
C LYS A 131 -9.44 -39.28 -1.34
N LYS A 132 -10.13 -39.03 -2.47
CA LYS A 132 -10.36 -40.03 -3.52
C LYS A 132 -9.18 -40.16 -4.49
N SER A 133 -8.18 -39.24 -4.45
CA SER A 133 -7.05 -39.30 -5.34
C SER A 133 -6.10 -40.46 -5.00
N VAL A 134 -5.61 -41.15 -6.02
CA VAL A 134 -4.74 -42.32 -5.88
C VAL A 134 -3.35 -41.99 -6.42
N ASN A 135 -2.32 -42.45 -5.71
CA ASN A 135 -0.92 -42.25 -6.13
C ASN A 135 -0.56 -43.11 -7.35
N ILE A 136 -0.06 -42.45 -8.39
CA ILE A 136 0.44 -43.13 -9.58
C ILE A 136 1.94 -42.90 -9.63
N LYS A 137 2.68 -44.02 -9.53
CA LYS A 137 4.14 -43.96 -9.67
C LYS A 137 4.56 -44.39 -11.10
N PRO A 138 5.30 -43.57 -11.83
CA PRO A 138 5.83 -43.97 -13.13
C PRO A 138 6.76 -45.19 -12.96
N LYS A 139 6.58 -46.22 -13.80
CA LYS A 139 7.37 -47.47 -13.72
C LYS A 139 8.73 -47.36 -14.41
N LYS A 140 8.80 -46.62 -15.55
CA LYS A 140 10.06 -46.52 -16.36
C LYS A 140 10.91 -45.36 -15.87
N LEU A 141 12.24 -45.53 -15.82
CA LEU A 141 13.22 -44.56 -15.33
C LEU A 141 13.12 -43.20 -16.03
N LYS A 142 13.02 -43.21 -17.37
CA LYS A 142 12.87 -41.97 -18.15
C LYS A 142 11.61 -41.17 -17.79
N PHE A 143 10.50 -41.83 -17.47
CA PHE A 143 9.28 -41.15 -17.00
C PHE A 143 9.40 -40.66 -15.56
N LYS A 144 10.18 -41.36 -14.72
CA LYS A 144 10.48 -40.86 -13.35
C LYS A 144 11.33 -39.60 -13.40
N LEU A 145 12.30 -39.53 -14.32
CA LEU A 145 13.13 -38.33 -14.48
C LEU A 145 12.29 -37.16 -15.03
N PHE A 146 11.48 -37.40 -16.06
CA PHE A 146 10.60 -36.39 -16.64
C PHE A 146 9.59 -35.87 -15.60
N ALA A 147 9.00 -36.73 -14.80
CA ALA A 147 8.05 -36.37 -13.74
C ALA A 147 8.67 -35.50 -12.62
N LYS A 148 10.00 -35.39 -12.55
CA LYS A 148 10.70 -34.47 -11.63
C LYS A 148 11.25 -33.24 -12.35
N LEU A 149 11.84 -33.40 -13.53
CA LEU A 149 12.48 -32.28 -14.25
C LEU A 149 11.46 -31.30 -14.82
N ALA A 150 10.33 -31.77 -15.37
CA ALA A 150 9.34 -30.89 -15.96
C ALA A 150 8.66 -29.96 -14.90
N PRO A 151 8.21 -30.47 -13.73
CA PRO A 151 7.74 -29.60 -12.63
C PRO A 151 8.81 -28.63 -12.14
N ALA A 152 10.07 -29.08 -11.98
CA ALA A 152 11.15 -28.21 -11.53
C ALA A 152 11.44 -27.08 -12.53
N ALA A 153 11.47 -27.40 -13.83
CA ALA A 153 11.63 -26.39 -14.88
C ALA A 153 10.47 -25.39 -14.92
N TYR A 154 9.23 -25.87 -14.78
CA TYR A 154 8.05 -25.01 -14.72
C TYR A 154 8.14 -24.05 -13.52
N ILE A 155 8.43 -24.56 -12.33
CA ILE A 155 8.59 -23.73 -11.12
C ILE A 155 9.69 -22.69 -11.35
N ALA A 156 10.84 -23.09 -11.88
CA ALA A 156 11.95 -22.17 -12.13
C ALA A 156 11.55 -21.04 -13.09
N VAL A 157 10.88 -21.36 -14.21
CA VAL A 157 10.41 -20.36 -15.17
C VAL A 157 9.45 -19.37 -14.54
N VAL A 158 8.44 -19.83 -13.79
CA VAL A 158 7.45 -18.97 -13.17
C VAL A 158 8.09 -18.12 -12.08
N VAL A 159 8.92 -18.69 -11.21
CA VAL A 159 9.61 -17.95 -10.14
C VAL A 159 10.56 -16.91 -10.72
N ILE A 160 11.36 -17.26 -11.75
CA ILE A 160 12.24 -16.30 -12.41
C ILE A 160 11.42 -15.15 -13.04
N SER A 161 10.31 -15.47 -13.71
CA SER A 161 9.45 -14.47 -14.32
C SER A 161 8.86 -13.49 -13.31
N LEU A 162 8.49 -13.97 -12.11
CA LEU A 162 7.88 -13.12 -11.08
C LEU A 162 8.90 -12.30 -10.29
N PHE A 163 10.01 -12.89 -9.89
CA PHE A 163 10.94 -12.28 -8.92
C PHE A 163 12.14 -11.60 -9.55
N PHE A 164 12.59 -12.08 -10.72
CA PHE A 164 13.85 -11.63 -11.32
C PHE A 164 13.66 -10.87 -12.63
N THR A 165 12.43 -10.76 -13.12
CA THR A 165 12.10 -9.99 -14.33
C THR A 165 10.88 -9.09 -14.10
N ASP A 166 10.62 -8.17 -15.03
CA ASP A 166 9.44 -7.31 -15.03
C ASP A 166 8.29 -7.86 -15.90
N HIS A 167 8.34 -9.13 -16.28
CA HIS A 167 7.34 -9.72 -17.18
C HIS A 167 5.91 -9.60 -16.62
N ALA A 168 5.70 -9.90 -15.35
CA ALA A 168 4.38 -9.76 -14.73
C ALA A 168 3.90 -8.30 -14.75
N ALA A 169 4.76 -7.35 -14.40
CA ALA A 169 4.46 -5.92 -14.41
C ALA A 169 4.16 -5.40 -15.82
N ASN A 170 4.93 -5.84 -16.83
CA ASN A 170 4.72 -5.48 -18.24
C ASN A 170 3.40 -6.03 -18.80
N LEU A 171 2.89 -7.14 -18.24
CA LEU A 171 1.57 -7.69 -18.54
C LEU A 171 0.44 -7.02 -17.72
N GLY A 172 0.77 -6.00 -16.91
CA GLY A 172 -0.19 -5.29 -16.07
C GLY A 172 -0.44 -5.92 -14.68
N TYR A 173 0.28 -7.01 -14.35
CA TYR A 173 0.18 -7.65 -13.03
C TYR A 173 1.19 -7.05 -12.06
N LYS A 174 0.74 -6.05 -11.33
CA LYS A 174 1.49 -5.39 -10.25
C LYS A 174 0.57 -5.14 -9.06
N PRO A 175 1.11 -5.04 -7.83
CA PRO A 175 0.33 -4.59 -6.68
C PRO A 175 -0.34 -3.25 -6.95
N ASP A 176 -1.53 -3.06 -6.42
CA ASP A 176 -2.19 -1.77 -6.40
C ASP A 176 -1.77 -1.08 -5.10
N PHE A 177 -0.77 -0.21 -5.17
CA PHE A 177 -0.26 0.48 -3.99
C PHE A 177 -1.17 1.60 -3.50
N TRP A 178 -2.10 2.06 -4.32
CA TRP A 178 -3.14 2.98 -3.88
C TRP A 178 -4.15 2.29 -2.95
N ASP A 179 -4.59 1.08 -3.34
CA ASP A 179 -5.58 0.29 -2.64
C ASP A 179 -5.24 -1.19 -2.82
N GLN A 180 -4.61 -1.77 -1.81
CA GLN A 180 -4.20 -3.17 -1.83
C GLN A 180 -5.40 -4.12 -1.91
N ALA A 181 -6.51 -3.81 -1.24
CA ALA A 181 -7.72 -4.64 -1.28
C ALA A 181 -8.29 -4.70 -2.70
N ARG A 182 -8.38 -3.55 -3.39
CA ARG A 182 -8.76 -3.50 -4.80
C ARG A 182 -7.79 -4.29 -5.70
N GLY A 183 -6.49 -4.21 -5.41
CA GLY A 183 -5.47 -4.98 -6.12
C GLY A 183 -5.70 -6.50 -5.99
N TYR A 184 -5.98 -6.97 -4.78
CA TYR A 184 -6.28 -8.36 -4.46
C TYR A 184 -7.55 -8.83 -5.17
N HIS A 185 -8.60 -8.03 -5.15
CA HIS A 185 -9.84 -8.34 -5.84
C HIS A 185 -9.68 -8.41 -7.37
N ARG A 186 -8.91 -7.47 -7.97
CA ARG A 186 -8.73 -7.38 -9.43
C ARG A 186 -7.86 -8.49 -10.01
N THR A 187 -6.78 -8.87 -9.33
CA THR A 187 -5.79 -9.80 -9.87
C THR A 187 -5.85 -11.20 -9.26
N GLY A 188 -6.61 -11.37 -8.19
CA GLY A 188 -6.67 -12.57 -7.38
C GLY A 188 -5.80 -12.46 -6.13
N SER A 189 -6.36 -12.83 -5.00
CA SER A 189 -5.84 -12.53 -3.66
C SER A 189 -4.47 -13.13 -3.42
N PHE A 190 -4.33 -14.45 -3.57
CA PHE A 190 -3.05 -15.11 -3.33
C PHE A 190 -2.01 -14.80 -4.42
N PHE A 191 -2.44 -14.57 -5.66
CA PHE A 191 -1.53 -14.14 -6.72
C PHE A 191 -0.97 -12.74 -6.43
N ASN A 192 -1.81 -11.80 -5.98
CA ASN A 192 -1.36 -10.46 -5.60
C ASN A 192 -0.41 -10.50 -4.39
N PHE A 193 -0.70 -11.36 -3.39
CA PHE A 193 0.23 -11.63 -2.30
C PHE A 193 1.61 -12.07 -2.84
N CYS A 194 1.65 -12.99 -3.79
CA CYS A 194 2.91 -13.42 -4.43
C CYS A 194 3.59 -12.27 -5.17
N LEU A 195 2.87 -11.38 -5.86
CA LEU A 195 3.45 -10.20 -6.51
C LEU A 195 4.10 -9.25 -5.50
N ASN A 196 3.49 -9.08 -4.32
CA ASN A 196 4.05 -8.25 -3.25
C ASN A 196 5.36 -8.80 -2.68
N THR A 197 5.66 -10.10 -2.82
CA THR A 197 6.93 -10.66 -2.30
C THR A 197 8.18 -10.09 -2.98
N LYS A 198 8.07 -9.56 -4.20
CA LYS A 198 9.17 -8.85 -4.88
C LYS A 198 9.69 -7.66 -4.05
N TYR A 199 8.82 -7.05 -3.26
CA TYR A 199 9.11 -5.84 -2.46
C TYR A 199 9.64 -6.14 -1.06
N LEU A 200 9.84 -7.41 -0.69
CA LEU A 200 10.51 -7.80 0.55
C LEU A 200 12.03 -7.58 0.53
N ILE A 201 12.61 -7.52 -0.67
CA ILE A 201 14.07 -7.51 -0.83
C ILE A 201 14.54 -6.06 -0.96
N ILE A 202 14.99 -5.49 0.14
CA ILE A 202 15.69 -4.21 0.16
C ILE A 202 17.17 -4.50 -0.11
N ARG A 203 17.70 -3.91 -1.18
CA ARG A 203 19.13 -4.03 -1.52
C ARG A 203 19.90 -2.92 -0.84
N LYS A 204 20.85 -3.28 0.02
CA LYS A 204 21.81 -2.32 0.54
C LYS A 204 22.70 -1.81 -0.60
N PRO A 205 23.02 -0.50 -0.65
CA PRO A 205 24.09 -0.01 -1.50
C PRO A 205 25.40 -0.78 -1.26
N SER A 206 26.24 -0.94 -2.28
CA SER A 206 27.46 -1.75 -2.21
C SER A 206 28.49 -1.20 -1.19
N ASP A 207 28.43 0.09 -0.94
CA ASP A 207 29.30 0.88 -0.08
C ASP A 207 28.66 1.30 1.24
N TYR A 208 27.46 0.77 1.56
CA TYR A 208 26.75 1.08 2.79
C TYR A 208 27.48 0.53 4.02
N ASP A 209 28.02 1.43 4.85
CA ASP A 209 28.55 1.14 6.18
C ASP A 209 27.99 2.17 7.18
N PRO A 210 27.15 1.74 8.15
CA PRO A 210 26.54 2.64 9.12
C PRO A 210 27.58 3.35 10.02
N ASN A 211 28.80 2.80 10.14
CA ASN A 211 29.86 3.41 10.94
C ASN A 211 30.54 4.62 10.23
N ASN A 212 30.38 4.72 8.92
CA ASN A 212 31.01 5.75 8.11
C ASN A 212 30.03 6.86 7.67
N VAL A 213 28.82 6.93 8.26
CA VAL A 213 27.79 7.90 7.87
C VAL A 213 28.32 9.35 8.03
N SER A 214 29.02 9.66 9.13
CA SER A 214 29.60 10.99 9.36
C SER A 214 30.62 11.39 8.27
N ASP A 215 31.44 10.44 7.82
CA ASP A 215 32.43 10.68 6.78
C ASP A 215 31.76 10.89 5.40
N TYR A 216 30.67 10.18 5.11
CA TYR A 216 29.87 10.39 3.91
C TYR A 216 29.22 11.77 3.91
N VAL A 217 28.62 12.19 5.01
CA VAL A 217 28.03 13.52 5.16
C VAL A 217 29.08 14.61 4.96
N ALA A 218 30.22 14.50 5.64
CA ALA A 218 31.33 15.46 5.53
C ALA A 218 31.88 15.55 4.10
N LYS A 219 32.01 14.41 3.40
CA LYS A 219 32.43 14.35 2.01
C LYS A 219 31.41 15.00 1.07
N THR A 220 30.13 14.67 1.25
CA THR A 220 29.05 15.22 0.40
C THR A 220 28.94 16.74 0.53
N LEU A 221 29.08 17.27 1.76
CA LEU A 221 29.09 18.71 2.01
C LEU A 221 30.30 19.40 1.34
N LYS A 222 31.47 18.77 1.40
CA LYS A 222 32.67 19.25 0.74
C LYS A 222 32.55 19.21 -0.78
N ASP A 223 31.98 18.13 -1.33
CA ASP A 223 31.79 17.98 -2.78
C ASP A 223 30.74 18.97 -3.32
N ALA A 224 29.80 19.40 -2.47
CA ALA A 224 28.80 20.43 -2.78
C ALA A 224 29.30 21.87 -2.56
N ASP A 225 30.58 22.05 -2.23
CA ASP A 225 31.20 23.35 -1.90
C ASP A 225 30.46 24.10 -0.76
N VAL A 226 29.84 23.35 0.14
CA VAL A 226 29.15 23.86 1.34
C VAL A 226 30.16 23.90 2.47
N ASP A 227 30.49 25.11 2.94
CA ASP A 227 31.32 25.27 4.13
C ASP A 227 30.54 24.81 5.37
N PRO A 228 30.93 23.70 6.04
CA PRO A 228 30.24 23.21 7.22
C PRO A 228 30.25 24.18 8.41
N ASP A 229 31.18 25.13 8.41
CA ASP A 229 31.31 26.18 9.42
C ASP A 229 30.65 27.51 9.03
N SER A 230 30.03 27.60 7.83
CA SER A 230 29.25 28.76 7.45
C SER A 230 27.97 28.88 8.32
N ASP A 231 27.61 30.10 8.68
CA ASP A 231 26.39 30.36 9.46
C ASP A 231 25.13 29.70 8.83
N THR A 232 25.08 29.64 7.52
CA THR A 232 23.96 29.04 6.76
C THR A 232 23.95 27.51 6.87
N SER A 233 25.13 26.86 6.77
CA SER A 233 25.21 25.39 6.89
C SER A 233 25.07 24.93 8.33
N THR A 234 25.60 25.68 9.29
CA THR A 234 25.43 25.40 10.71
C THR A 234 23.96 25.48 11.13
N ASN A 235 23.20 26.44 10.61
CA ASN A 235 21.77 26.59 10.88
C ASN A 235 20.95 25.44 10.26
N LEU A 236 21.30 24.96 9.06
CA LEU A 236 20.62 23.83 8.40
C LEU A 236 20.90 22.48 9.09
N LEU A 237 22.15 22.26 9.53
CA LEU A 237 22.59 20.95 10.03
C LEU A 237 22.50 20.81 11.56
N THR A 238 22.66 21.89 12.31
CA THR A 238 22.70 21.84 13.78
C THR A 238 21.38 22.17 14.45
N GLY A 239 20.36 22.55 13.68
CA GLY A 239 19.06 22.92 14.22
C GLY A 239 19.07 24.13 15.17
N LYS A 240 20.17 24.86 15.22
CA LYS A 240 20.28 26.14 15.94
C LYS A 240 19.63 27.24 15.11
N ASN A 241 18.32 27.11 14.91
CA ASN A 241 17.52 28.19 14.35
C ASN A 241 16.89 28.95 15.53
N ASP A 242 17.32 30.17 15.73
CA ASP A 242 16.68 31.15 16.62
C ASP A 242 15.25 31.53 16.14
N TYR A 243 14.77 30.91 15.04
CA TYR A 243 13.47 31.16 14.40
C TYR A 243 12.32 30.29 14.94
N ILE A 244 12.55 29.34 15.84
CA ILE A 244 11.51 28.42 16.32
C ILE A 244 10.63 29.05 17.41
N ALA A 245 11.05 30.16 18.00
CA ALA A 245 10.25 30.86 18.98
C ALA A 245 9.97 32.31 18.51
N ASN A 246 8.73 32.75 18.71
CA ASN A 246 8.44 34.17 18.60
C ASN A 246 9.29 34.99 19.59
N ALA A 247 9.38 36.31 19.42
CA ALA A 247 10.18 37.18 20.27
C ALA A 247 9.79 37.11 21.75
N ASP A 248 8.58 36.66 22.07
CA ASP A 248 8.05 36.38 23.41
C ASP A 248 8.29 34.95 23.92
N GLY A 249 9.02 34.12 23.15
CA GLY A 249 9.28 32.72 23.47
C GLY A 249 8.14 31.74 23.18
N THR A 250 7.04 32.20 22.57
CA THR A 250 5.94 31.33 22.15
C THR A 250 6.32 30.53 20.90
N LYS A 251 5.85 29.29 20.83
CA LYS A 251 6.08 28.44 19.65
C LYS A 251 5.09 28.82 18.54
N PRO A 252 5.53 28.93 17.28
CA PRO A 252 4.64 29.24 16.18
C PRO A 252 3.68 28.07 15.90
N ASN A 253 2.48 28.34 15.42
CA ASN A 253 1.65 27.33 14.78
C ASN A 253 2.24 27.01 13.40
N ILE A 254 2.17 25.73 12.99
CA ILE A 254 2.76 25.22 11.75
C ILE A 254 1.66 24.58 10.93
N ILE A 255 1.43 25.07 9.72
CA ILE A 255 0.49 24.47 8.77
C ILE A 255 1.30 24.08 7.53
N CYS A 256 1.38 22.80 7.25
CA CYS A 256 2.00 22.25 6.06
C CYS A 256 0.93 21.80 5.09
N ILE A 257 0.93 22.31 3.87
CA ILE A 257 -0.02 21.94 2.81
C ILE A 257 0.76 21.30 1.67
N MET A 258 0.48 20.04 1.41
CA MET A 258 0.95 19.32 0.24
C MET A 258 -0.12 19.40 -0.84
N ASN A 259 0.07 20.30 -1.79
CA ASN A 259 -0.84 20.44 -2.92
C ASN A 259 -0.60 19.30 -3.93
N GLU A 260 -1.57 18.39 -4.05
CA GLU A 260 -1.50 17.30 -5.03
C GLU A 260 -1.47 17.86 -6.45
N SER A 261 -0.58 17.29 -7.26
CA SER A 261 -0.42 17.63 -8.67
C SER A 261 -0.12 19.11 -8.98
N LEU A 262 0.16 19.95 -7.99
CA LEU A 262 0.54 21.33 -8.20
C LEU A 262 1.98 21.42 -8.75
N ALA A 263 2.14 22.08 -9.87
CA ALA A 263 3.45 22.40 -10.42
C ALA A 263 3.44 23.79 -11.08
N ASP A 264 4.48 24.57 -10.80
CA ASP A 264 4.76 25.77 -11.58
C ASP A 264 5.41 25.36 -12.91
N LEU A 265 4.64 25.46 -13.99
CA LEU A 265 5.09 25.06 -15.33
C LEU A 265 6.23 25.94 -15.85
N GLY A 266 6.44 27.13 -15.27
CA GLY A 266 7.60 27.97 -15.54
C GLY A 266 8.94 27.29 -15.20
N ALA A 267 8.93 26.28 -14.31
CA ALA A 267 10.12 25.47 -14.02
C ALA A 267 10.64 24.66 -15.22
N LEU A 268 9.80 24.40 -16.21
CA LEU A 268 10.15 23.66 -17.43
C LEU A 268 10.79 24.54 -18.51
N GLY A 269 10.81 25.86 -18.34
CA GLY A 269 11.35 26.84 -19.28
C GLY A 269 10.41 28.02 -19.52
N ASN A 270 10.65 28.79 -20.55
CA ASN A 270 9.79 29.92 -20.89
C ASN A 270 8.42 29.42 -21.37
N LEU A 271 7.42 29.59 -20.54
CA LEU A 271 6.02 29.32 -20.85
C LEU A 271 5.34 30.68 -21.17
N GLU A 272 4.95 30.89 -22.44
CA GLU A 272 4.19 32.07 -22.83
C GLU A 272 2.70 31.79 -22.65
N THR A 273 2.05 32.55 -21.80
CA THR A 273 0.61 32.47 -21.54
C THR A 273 -0.01 33.88 -21.72
N ASN A 274 -1.30 33.94 -22.05
CA ASN A 274 -2.02 35.20 -22.18
C ASN A 274 -2.25 35.90 -20.82
N GLU A 275 -2.24 35.12 -19.72
CA GLU A 275 -2.40 35.60 -18.35
C GLU A 275 -1.49 34.80 -17.43
N ASP A 276 -1.17 35.35 -16.27
CA ASP A 276 -0.47 34.59 -15.24
C ASP A 276 -1.37 33.46 -14.73
N TYR A 277 -0.90 32.21 -14.86
CA TYR A 277 -1.65 31.02 -14.49
C TYR A 277 -1.60 30.71 -12.97
N MET A 278 -0.72 31.37 -12.21
CA MET A 278 -0.60 31.25 -10.74
C MET A 278 -0.45 32.64 -10.08
N PRO A 279 -1.38 33.58 -10.32
CA PRO A 279 -1.17 34.99 -9.96
C PRO A 279 -1.00 35.19 -8.46
N PHE A 280 -1.69 34.43 -7.62
CA PHE A 280 -1.54 34.51 -6.18
C PHE A 280 -0.13 34.07 -5.73
N ILE A 281 0.31 32.89 -6.12
CA ILE A 281 1.62 32.34 -5.75
C ILE A 281 2.76 33.24 -6.26
N HIS A 282 2.64 33.73 -7.50
CA HIS A 282 3.66 34.59 -8.08
C HIS A 282 3.72 35.95 -7.41
N SER A 283 2.60 36.47 -6.92
CA SER A 283 2.55 37.79 -6.25
C SER A 283 3.11 37.78 -4.83
N LEU A 284 3.24 36.62 -4.18
CA LEU A 284 3.76 36.54 -2.80
C LEU A 284 5.22 37.02 -2.76
N THR A 285 5.52 38.07 -1.95
CA THR A 285 6.84 38.67 -1.80
C THR A 285 7.21 38.97 -0.36
N GLU A 286 6.26 39.35 0.47
CA GLU A 286 6.51 39.71 1.88
C GLU A 286 6.40 38.46 2.77
N ASN A 287 7.33 38.30 3.71
CA ASN A 287 7.41 37.17 4.64
C ASN A 287 7.34 35.82 3.93
N THR A 288 7.91 35.74 2.72
CA THR A 288 7.79 34.57 1.83
C THR A 288 9.16 34.11 1.36
N ILE A 289 9.41 32.82 1.49
CA ILE A 289 10.53 32.13 0.85
C ILE A 289 9.95 31.27 -0.26
N LYS A 290 10.46 31.40 -1.48
CA LYS A 290 10.06 30.59 -2.64
C LYS A 290 11.25 29.84 -3.21
N GLY A 291 10.98 28.65 -3.77
CA GLY A 291 11.99 27.84 -4.44
C GLY A 291 11.36 26.64 -5.13
N TYR A 292 12.17 25.92 -5.86
CA TYR A 292 11.78 24.65 -6.48
C TYR A 292 12.23 23.48 -5.61
N LEU A 293 11.33 22.53 -5.39
CA LEU A 293 11.62 21.30 -4.67
C LEU A 293 11.84 20.17 -5.67
N SER A 294 12.99 19.52 -5.61
CA SER A 294 13.24 18.31 -6.40
C SER A 294 12.53 17.13 -5.75
N MET A 295 11.45 16.69 -6.38
CA MET A 295 10.66 15.56 -5.88
C MET A 295 11.20 14.24 -6.43
N PRO A 296 11.47 13.23 -5.58
CA PRO A 296 12.02 11.94 -6.04
C PRO A 296 10.94 11.03 -6.65
N VAL A 297 9.68 11.38 -6.49
CA VAL A 297 8.54 10.58 -6.98
C VAL A 297 8.05 11.16 -8.30
N PHE A 298 8.11 10.37 -9.35
CA PHE A 298 7.64 10.74 -10.67
C PHE A 298 6.22 10.20 -10.90
N GLY A 299 5.23 11.09 -10.80
CA GLY A 299 3.82 10.79 -11.06
C GLY A 299 3.21 9.75 -10.11
N ALA A 300 2.07 10.05 -9.50
CA ALA A 300 1.42 9.24 -8.47
C ALA A 300 2.35 8.93 -7.27
N GLY A 301 1.88 8.17 -6.29
CA GLY A 301 2.73 7.79 -5.15
C GLY A 301 2.94 8.91 -4.12
N THR A 302 1.94 9.75 -3.91
CA THR A 302 1.92 10.87 -2.95
C THR A 302 2.44 10.49 -1.58
N SER A 303 2.05 9.31 -1.08
CA SER A 303 2.49 8.79 0.21
C SER A 303 4.01 8.57 0.33
N ASN A 304 4.71 8.36 -0.78
CA ASN A 304 6.17 8.28 -0.78
C ASN A 304 6.78 9.66 -0.55
N SER A 305 6.22 10.71 -1.16
CA SER A 305 6.64 12.10 -0.92
C SER A 305 6.28 12.56 0.49
N GLU A 306 5.10 12.18 1.00
CA GLU A 306 4.72 12.41 2.39
C GLU A 306 5.72 11.78 3.36
N PHE A 307 6.09 10.52 3.10
CA PHE A 307 7.05 9.80 3.94
C PHE A 307 8.39 10.52 3.99
N GLU A 308 8.96 10.89 2.83
CA GLU A 308 10.25 11.61 2.79
C GLU A 308 10.19 12.96 3.51
N PHE A 309 9.08 13.69 3.35
CA PHE A 309 8.90 14.97 4.04
C PHE A 309 8.75 14.79 5.57
N LEU A 310 7.93 13.83 5.99
CA LEU A 310 7.62 13.66 7.40
C LEU A 310 8.72 12.93 8.18
N SER A 311 9.42 11.97 7.58
CA SER A 311 10.48 11.21 8.25
C SER A 311 11.88 11.77 8.01
N GLY A 312 12.10 12.49 6.91
CA GLY A 312 13.44 12.88 6.45
C GLY A 312 14.23 11.73 5.79
N ASP A 313 13.64 10.54 5.70
CA ASP A 313 14.29 9.36 5.12
C ASP A 313 13.99 9.26 3.63
N SER A 314 15.00 8.92 2.81
CA SER A 314 14.82 8.78 1.36
C SER A 314 14.34 7.40 0.95
N ILE A 315 13.35 7.35 0.05
CA ILE A 315 12.88 6.11 -0.59
C ILE A 315 13.82 5.58 -1.68
N SER A 316 14.89 6.30 -2.03
CA SER A 316 15.81 5.90 -3.10
C SER A 316 16.48 4.53 -2.86
N PHE A 317 16.55 4.09 -1.61
CA PHE A 317 17.09 2.79 -1.21
C PHE A 317 16.08 1.65 -1.22
N LEU A 318 14.81 1.95 -1.46
CA LEU A 318 13.74 0.98 -1.53
C LEU A 318 13.56 0.44 -2.95
N PRO A 319 12.95 -0.73 -3.15
CA PRO A 319 12.69 -1.28 -4.48
C PRO A 319 11.85 -0.33 -5.34
N THR A 320 12.29 -0.12 -6.57
CA THR A 320 11.60 0.76 -7.53
C THR A 320 10.13 0.39 -7.68
N GLY A 321 9.25 1.39 -7.58
CA GLY A 321 7.81 1.22 -7.72
C GLY A 321 7.11 0.68 -6.47
N CYS A 322 7.80 0.62 -5.33
CA CYS A 322 7.16 0.33 -4.05
C CYS A 322 6.33 1.53 -3.57
N ASN A 323 5.43 1.27 -2.64
CA ASN A 323 4.83 2.28 -1.80
C ASN A 323 5.22 2.01 -0.34
N VAL A 324 5.84 3.02 0.29
CA VAL A 324 6.44 2.87 1.61
C VAL A 324 5.39 2.63 2.69
N TYR A 325 4.25 3.34 2.63
CA TYR A 325 3.15 3.20 3.58
C TYR A 325 2.49 1.83 3.53
N GLN A 326 2.34 1.28 2.33
CA GLN A 326 1.75 -0.05 2.14
C GLN A 326 2.71 -1.18 2.52
N SER A 327 4.01 -1.00 2.27
CA SER A 327 4.96 -2.10 2.29
C SER A 327 5.89 -2.10 3.50
N TYR A 328 6.30 -0.93 4.01
CA TYR A 328 7.44 -0.87 4.94
C TYR A 328 7.14 -0.23 6.29
N VAL A 329 6.18 0.70 6.38
CA VAL A 329 5.81 1.29 7.67
C VAL A 329 4.89 0.33 8.43
N LYS A 330 5.47 -0.39 9.39
CA LYS A 330 4.77 -1.40 10.22
C LYS A 330 4.98 -1.18 11.72
N ASP A 331 5.82 -0.23 12.07
CA ASP A 331 6.12 0.16 13.45
C ASP A 331 6.35 1.68 13.47
N THR A 332 6.49 2.25 14.67
CA THR A 332 6.76 3.68 14.85
C THR A 332 8.01 4.12 14.10
N VAL A 333 7.90 5.23 13.39
CA VAL A 333 9.00 5.85 12.64
C VAL A 333 9.28 7.22 13.24
N PRO A 334 10.54 7.53 13.60
CA PRO A 334 10.92 8.89 13.96
C PRO A 334 10.54 9.87 12.86
N SER A 335 9.88 10.97 13.22
CA SER A 335 9.33 11.90 12.24
C SER A 335 9.34 13.34 12.73
N LEU A 336 9.09 14.29 11.81
CA LEU A 336 8.78 15.68 12.17
C LEU A 336 7.60 15.74 13.14
N VAL A 337 6.58 14.92 12.92
CA VAL A 337 5.36 14.86 13.75
C VAL A 337 5.71 14.47 15.18
N SER A 338 6.38 13.32 15.37
CA SER A 338 6.78 12.86 16.71
C SER A 338 7.74 13.83 17.41
N THR A 339 8.58 14.55 16.65
CA THR A 339 9.45 15.60 17.17
C THR A 339 8.63 16.79 17.68
N LEU A 340 7.66 17.27 16.89
CA LEU A 340 6.79 18.38 17.30
C LEU A 340 5.91 17.98 18.50
N GLY A 341 5.40 16.75 18.56
CA GLY A 341 4.69 16.21 19.71
C GLY A 341 5.52 16.25 20.98
N SER A 342 6.78 15.83 20.90
CA SER A 342 7.70 15.92 22.04
C SER A 342 7.95 17.34 22.52
N LEU A 343 7.72 18.33 21.64
CA LEU A 343 7.77 19.76 21.95
C LEU A 343 6.43 20.31 22.43
N GLY A 344 5.38 19.49 22.53
CA GLY A 344 4.06 19.85 23.07
C GLY A 344 3.10 20.44 22.04
N TYR A 345 3.31 20.20 20.74
CA TYR A 345 2.34 20.51 19.71
C TYR A 345 1.14 19.55 19.79
N SER A 346 -0.01 19.98 19.29
CA SER A 346 -1.11 19.09 18.90
C SER A 346 -1.00 18.80 17.41
N GLU A 347 -1.00 17.50 17.04
CA GLU A 347 -0.68 17.05 15.69
C GLU A 347 -1.92 16.52 15.00
N THR A 348 -2.32 17.18 13.90
CA THR A 348 -3.47 16.80 13.09
C THR A 348 -3.04 16.60 11.64
N ALA A 349 -3.43 15.48 11.05
CA ALA A 349 -3.39 15.26 9.60
C ALA A 349 -4.79 15.44 9.02
N PHE A 350 -4.88 16.00 7.82
CA PHE A 350 -6.13 16.17 7.09
C PHE A 350 -5.96 15.81 5.61
N HIS A 351 -6.85 14.96 5.09
CA HIS A 351 -6.92 14.62 3.68
C HIS A 351 -8.39 14.46 3.26
N PRO A 352 -8.93 15.32 2.37
CA PRO A 352 -10.35 15.33 2.03
C PRO A 352 -10.74 14.19 1.08
N TYR A 353 -10.21 13.00 1.30
CA TYR A 353 -10.53 11.78 0.56
C TYR A 353 -10.54 10.57 1.49
N TYR A 354 -10.75 9.36 0.95
CA TYR A 354 -10.86 8.15 1.76
C TYR A 354 -9.60 7.88 2.60
N GLY A 355 -9.81 7.71 3.91
CA GLY A 355 -8.73 7.52 4.88
C GLY A 355 -7.90 6.25 4.67
N GLU A 356 -8.48 5.24 4.01
CA GLU A 356 -7.77 4.01 3.64
C GLU A 356 -6.77 4.22 2.48
N GLY A 357 -6.92 5.30 1.71
CA GLY A 357 -6.03 5.63 0.62
C GLY A 357 -4.56 5.66 1.06
N TRP A 358 -3.69 4.95 0.36
CA TRP A 358 -2.29 4.76 0.71
C TRP A 358 -2.03 4.13 2.09
N ASN A 359 -3.03 3.57 2.75
CA ASN A 359 -2.91 3.03 4.12
C ASN A 359 -2.67 4.10 5.21
N ARG A 360 -3.04 5.36 4.95
CA ARG A 360 -2.79 6.50 5.86
C ARG A 360 -3.37 6.29 7.25
N ARG A 361 -4.58 5.72 7.35
CA ARG A 361 -5.25 5.45 8.63
C ARG A 361 -4.41 4.60 9.59
N ASN A 362 -3.63 3.66 9.05
CA ASN A 362 -2.72 2.83 9.84
C ASN A 362 -1.34 3.46 10.03
N VAL A 363 -0.87 4.28 9.09
CA VAL A 363 0.50 4.80 9.07
C VAL A 363 0.65 6.11 9.83
N TYR A 364 -0.31 7.02 9.75
CA TYR A 364 -0.21 8.32 10.41
C TYR A 364 -0.03 8.24 11.93
N PRO A 365 -0.72 7.34 12.66
CA PRO A 365 -0.41 7.12 14.08
C PRO A 365 1.03 6.65 14.33
N LEU A 366 1.61 5.84 13.42
CA LEU A 366 2.99 5.37 13.53
C LEU A 366 4.02 6.48 13.26
N LEU A 367 3.63 7.53 12.55
CA LEU A 367 4.41 8.76 12.36
C LEU A 367 4.22 9.77 13.51
N GLY A 368 3.25 9.56 14.41
CA GLY A 368 3.03 10.38 15.59
C GLY A 368 1.84 11.32 15.53
N PHE A 369 0.98 11.27 14.50
CA PHE A 369 -0.24 12.08 14.50
C PHE A 369 -1.21 11.59 15.56
N GLU A 370 -1.72 12.53 16.39
CA GLU A 370 -2.80 12.27 17.34
C GLU A 370 -4.16 12.15 16.63
N ASN A 371 -4.37 12.97 15.59
CA ASN A 371 -5.64 13.04 14.88
C ASN A 371 -5.42 12.89 13.37
N TYR A 372 -6.29 12.12 12.72
CA TYR A 372 -6.37 12.07 11.27
C TYR A 372 -7.81 12.24 10.82
N ILE A 373 -8.07 13.28 10.06
CA ILE A 373 -9.39 13.64 9.51
C ILE A 373 -9.41 13.32 8.02
N SER A 374 -10.39 12.55 7.61
CA SER A 374 -10.61 12.08 6.25
C SER A 374 -12.05 12.36 5.81
N ILE A 375 -12.42 12.07 4.58
CA ILE A 375 -13.76 12.38 4.06
C ILE A 375 -14.89 11.72 4.87
N GLU A 376 -14.63 10.55 5.46
CA GLU A 376 -15.56 9.81 6.30
C GLU A 376 -15.90 10.54 7.62
N ASP A 377 -15.12 11.54 8.00
CA ASP A 377 -15.32 12.28 9.23
C ASP A 377 -16.24 13.52 9.04
N PHE A 378 -16.51 13.91 7.79
CA PHE A 378 -17.34 15.09 7.49
C PHE A 378 -18.38 14.90 6.39
N VAL A 379 -18.45 13.71 5.78
CA VAL A 379 -19.49 13.28 4.85
C VAL A 379 -20.16 12.03 5.39
N ASP A 380 -21.49 12.01 5.35
CA ASP A 380 -22.28 10.89 5.85
C ASP A 380 -21.96 9.60 5.06
N GLN A 381 -21.85 8.49 5.78
CA GLN A 381 -21.40 7.20 5.23
C GLN A 381 -22.34 6.66 4.16
N ASP A 382 -23.65 6.91 4.26
CA ASP A 382 -24.66 6.49 3.28
C ASP A 382 -24.42 7.12 1.89
N ILE A 383 -23.96 8.37 1.85
CA ILE A 383 -23.59 9.07 0.61
C ILE A 383 -22.33 8.47 0.01
N LEU A 384 -21.32 8.22 0.84
CA LEU A 384 -20.06 7.60 0.41
C LEU A 384 -20.28 6.18 -0.13
N ASP A 385 -21.12 5.39 0.53
CA ASP A 385 -21.45 4.04 0.11
C ASP A 385 -22.20 4.01 -1.21
N THR A 386 -23.14 4.95 -1.41
CA THR A 386 -23.85 5.11 -2.69
C THR A 386 -22.86 5.41 -3.83
N TYR A 387 -21.93 6.32 -3.60
CA TYR A 387 -20.90 6.63 -4.59
C TYR A 387 -19.98 5.44 -4.88
N LYS A 388 -19.55 4.71 -3.85
CA LYS A 388 -18.72 3.49 -4.02
C LYS A 388 -19.43 2.41 -4.85
N GLN A 389 -20.74 2.25 -4.67
CA GLN A 389 -21.51 1.24 -5.38
C GLN A 389 -21.77 1.59 -6.85
N ASN A 390 -22.18 2.84 -7.10
CA ASN A 390 -22.68 3.26 -8.41
C ASN A 390 -21.59 3.93 -9.24
N ASN A 391 -20.57 4.52 -8.61
CA ASN A 391 -19.54 5.36 -9.23
C ASN A 391 -20.14 6.48 -10.12
N ASP A 392 -21.34 6.95 -9.75
CA ASP A 392 -22.05 8.03 -10.44
C ASP A 392 -21.76 9.36 -9.73
N VAL A 393 -20.94 10.18 -10.39
CA VAL A 393 -20.53 11.50 -9.87
C VAL A 393 -21.72 12.46 -9.78
N THR A 394 -22.67 12.37 -10.71
CA THR A 394 -23.84 13.26 -10.73
C THR A 394 -24.78 12.95 -9.57
N GLU A 395 -25.02 11.68 -9.29
CA GLU A 395 -25.81 11.25 -8.12
C GLU A 395 -25.09 11.65 -6.83
N TYR A 396 -23.79 11.43 -6.73
CA TYR A 396 -22.97 11.80 -5.58
C TYR A 396 -23.04 13.31 -5.28
N GLU A 397 -22.83 14.15 -6.29
CA GLU A 397 -22.93 15.60 -6.17
C GLU A 397 -24.35 16.04 -5.77
N SER A 398 -25.37 15.41 -6.33
CA SER A 398 -26.77 15.68 -5.97
C SER A 398 -27.06 15.36 -4.51
N LEU A 399 -26.61 14.21 -4.02
CA LEU A 399 -26.77 13.80 -2.62
C LEU A 399 -26.04 14.74 -1.65
N LEU A 400 -24.81 15.14 -1.99
CA LEU A 400 -24.04 16.09 -1.19
C LEU A 400 -24.73 17.46 -1.13
N ASN A 401 -25.17 18.00 -2.26
CA ASN A 401 -25.87 19.29 -2.31
C ASN A 401 -27.21 19.25 -1.57
N GLN A 402 -27.91 18.12 -1.58
CA GLN A 402 -29.14 17.96 -0.80
C GLN A 402 -28.88 17.91 0.71
N ARG A 403 -27.85 17.17 1.12
CA ARG A 403 -27.49 17.00 2.54
C ARG A 403 -26.77 18.21 3.13
N TYR A 404 -25.94 18.86 2.34
CA TYR A 404 -25.10 20.00 2.72
C TYR A 404 -25.28 21.18 1.77
N PRO A 405 -26.44 21.83 1.72
CA PRO A 405 -26.80 22.82 0.68
C PRO A 405 -25.89 24.05 0.68
N ASP A 406 -25.33 24.42 1.83
CA ASP A 406 -24.45 25.58 1.99
C ASP A 406 -22.96 25.26 1.73
N ARG A 407 -22.65 24.00 1.34
CA ARG A 407 -21.28 23.54 1.12
C ARG A 407 -21.07 23.20 -0.35
N HIS A 408 -20.41 24.05 -1.09
CA HIS A 408 -19.96 23.73 -2.45
C HIS A 408 -18.69 22.88 -2.37
N MET A 409 -18.87 21.58 -2.03
CA MET A 409 -17.76 20.71 -1.66
C MET A 409 -16.97 20.20 -2.84
N LEU A 410 -17.60 19.96 -3.99
CA LEU A 410 -16.97 19.24 -5.09
C LEU A 410 -16.56 20.16 -6.24
N LEU A 411 -15.39 19.83 -6.82
CA LEU A 411 -15.05 20.19 -8.17
C LEU A 411 -14.80 18.87 -8.95
N ARG A 412 -15.59 18.65 -10.01
CA ARG A 412 -15.65 17.36 -10.69
C ARG A 412 -16.13 16.28 -9.73
N ARG A 413 -15.25 15.36 -9.30
CA ARG A 413 -15.56 14.25 -8.37
C ARG A 413 -14.80 14.32 -7.05
N PHE A 414 -13.96 15.32 -6.88
CA PHE A 414 -13.11 15.48 -5.72
C PHE A 414 -13.56 16.66 -4.87
N VAL A 415 -13.25 16.63 -3.61
CA VAL A 415 -13.38 17.79 -2.74
C VAL A 415 -12.50 18.90 -3.32
N SER A 416 -13.07 20.08 -3.51
CA SER A 416 -12.37 21.23 -4.08
C SER A 416 -11.33 21.77 -3.12
N ASP A 417 -10.22 22.31 -3.62
CA ASP A 417 -9.21 22.97 -2.80
C ASP A 417 -9.81 24.14 -2.02
N SER A 418 -10.78 24.84 -2.59
CA SER A 418 -11.50 25.91 -1.87
C SER A 418 -12.21 25.41 -0.63
N TYR A 419 -12.87 24.26 -0.70
CA TYR A 419 -13.51 23.65 0.47
C TYR A 419 -12.48 23.07 1.44
N ASP A 420 -11.45 22.40 0.95
CA ASP A 420 -10.34 21.87 1.72
C ASP A 420 -9.68 22.97 2.57
N TYR A 421 -9.33 24.10 1.96
CA TYR A 421 -8.72 25.21 2.69
C TYR A 421 -9.69 25.86 3.70
N SER A 422 -10.98 25.90 3.41
CA SER A 422 -11.97 26.37 4.40
C SER A 422 -12.02 25.45 5.62
N MET A 423 -11.81 24.15 5.44
CA MET A 423 -11.69 23.19 6.54
C MET A 423 -10.39 23.39 7.33
N VAL A 424 -9.27 23.63 6.65
CA VAL A 424 -7.98 23.98 7.29
C VAL A 424 -8.11 25.24 8.14
N GLU A 425 -8.75 26.28 7.61
CA GLU A 425 -9.02 27.52 8.32
C GLU A 425 -9.90 27.27 9.55
N ASN A 426 -10.99 26.51 9.40
CA ASN A 426 -11.88 26.14 10.49
C ASN A 426 -11.16 25.35 11.60
N MET A 427 -10.29 24.40 11.23
CA MET A 427 -9.48 23.66 12.20
C MET A 427 -8.52 24.58 12.95
N TYR A 428 -7.93 25.54 12.27
CA TYR A 428 -7.04 26.52 12.88
C TYR A 428 -7.78 27.44 13.84
N GLU A 429 -8.95 27.94 13.46
CA GLU A 429 -9.75 28.82 14.29
C GLU A 429 -10.28 28.14 15.57
N ASN A 430 -10.67 26.87 15.46
CA ASN A 430 -11.21 26.07 16.56
C ASN A 430 -10.16 25.23 17.31
N ARG A 431 -8.87 25.43 17.07
CA ARG A 431 -7.79 24.71 17.74
C ARG A 431 -7.74 24.99 19.24
N ASP A 432 -7.17 24.11 20.01
CA ASP A 432 -6.78 24.36 21.40
C ASP A 432 -5.62 25.38 21.44
N THR A 433 -5.96 26.62 21.86
CA THR A 433 -4.97 27.71 21.94
C THR A 433 -3.99 27.58 23.11
N SER A 434 -4.15 26.58 23.96
CA SER A 434 -3.21 26.29 25.06
C SER A 434 -1.95 25.57 24.59
N LYS A 435 -1.98 25.02 23.39
CA LYS A 435 -0.86 24.30 22.74
C LYS A 435 -0.53 24.93 21.39
N PRO A 436 0.74 24.87 20.95
CA PRO A 436 1.04 25.15 19.56
C PRO A 436 0.41 24.08 18.65
N PHE A 437 0.00 24.46 17.46
CA PHE A 437 -0.75 23.63 16.53
C PHE A 437 0.11 23.22 15.34
N PHE A 438 0.12 21.95 15.01
CA PHE A 438 0.71 21.41 13.79
C PHE A 438 -0.38 20.74 12.94
N LEU A 439 -0.58 21.21 11.73
CA LEU A 439 -1.48 20.62 10.75
C LEU A 439 -0.69 20.21 9.50
N PHE A 440 -0.86 18.97 9.06
CA PHE A 440 -0.41 18.46 7.78
C PHE A 440 -1.63 18.16 6.90
N ASN A 441 -1.81 18.94 5.86
CA ASN A 441 -2.90 18.79 4.90
C ASN A 441 -2.36 18.26 3.57
N VAL A 442 -3.06 17.29 2.98
CA VAL A 442 -2.80 16.79 1.62
C VAL A 442 -4.07 17.01 0.82
N THR A 443 -4.03 17.88 -0.19
CA THR A 443 -5.20 18.18 -1.04
C THR A 443 -5.55 17.00 -1.95
N MET A 444 -6.71 17.05 -2.61
CA MET A 444 -7.16 15.97 -3.49
C MET A 444 -7.63 16.45 -4.87
N GLN A 445 -7.89 17.74 -5.05
CA GLN A 445 -8.33 18.28 -6.32
C GLN A 445 -7.21 18.16 -7.37
N ASN A 446 -7.52 17.55 -8.56
CA ASN A 446 -6.63 17.40 -9.70
C ASN A 446 -7.19 18.10 -10.95
#